data_d151effbd255a480c505e0d2a0735624
#
_entry.id   d151effbd255a480c505e0d2a0735624
#
_cell.length_a   1.000
_cell.length_b   1.000
_cell.length_c   1.000
_cell.angle_alpha   90.00
_cell.angle_beta   90.00
_cell.angle_gamma   90.00
#
_symmetry.space_group_name_H-M   'P 1'
#
loop_
_entity.id
_entity.type
_entity.pdbx_description
1 polymer ?
#
loop_
_entity_poly.entity_id
_entity_poly.type
_entity_poly.pdbx_seq_one_letter_code
_entity_poly.pdbx_strand_id
1 'polypeptide(L)'
;MKEIMEKYSTTFFECVQEWPKDIREDIYKLYAYLRVIDEMVEGDAGWNDFKKWRKIIEQFYEVCDRHNFEGQWLMDFHQAMLTDLKTKEHTTTSMIEYCKGSGESVGLMVSRILGCSPAGDEYARALGRAYQIINFVRDYDDDVSKGYHYIGEDK
;
A
#
# COMPACT_ATOMS: atom_id res chain seq x y z
N MET A 1 11.06 10.61 -3.61
CA MET A 1 9.72 10.00 -3.57
C MET A 1 9.27 9.59 -4.96
N LYS A 2 9.24 10.52 -5.91
CA LYS A 2 8.89 10.22 -7.31
C LYS A 2 9.68 9.03 -7.87
N GLU A 3 10.99 9.04 -7.71
CA GLU A 3 11.92 7.99 -8.19
C GLU A 3 11.61 6.58 -7.63
N ILE A 4 11.06 6.51 -6.40
CA ILE A 4 10.64 5.24 -5.80
C ILE A 4 9.42 4.72 -6.55
N MET A 5 8.41 5.56 -6.74
CA MET A 5 7.20 5.15 -7.45
C MET A 5 7.51 4.79 -8.92
N GLU A 6 8.35 5.57 -9.59
CA GLU A 6 8.79 5.33 -10.97
C GLU A 6 9.50 3.98 -11.12
N LYS A 7 10.33 3.61 -10.13
CA LYS A 7 11.07 2.35 -10.14
C LYS A 7 10.18 1.13 -9.91
N TYR A 8 9.20 1.22 -9.01
CA TYR A 8 8.44 0.06 -8.52
C TYR A 8 7.00 -0.02 -9.01
N SER A 9 6.49 1.00 -9.70
CA SER A 9 5.11 1.05 -10.16
C SER A 9 4.98 1.71 -11.53
N THR A 10 5.00 0.91 -12.58
CA THR A 10 4.91 1.41 -13.96
C THR A 10 3.53 2.03 -14.25
N THR A 11 2.46 1.25 -14.18
CA THR A 11 1.10 1.69 -14.56
C THR A 11 0.56 2.79 -13.64
N PHE A 12 0.71 2.64 -12.33
CA PHE A 12 0.28 3.66 -11.38
C PHE A 12 1.06 4.96 -11.54
N PHE A 13 2.37 4.87 -11.78
CA PHE A 13 3.20 6.04 -12.01
C PHE A 13 2.71 6.84 -13.22
N GLU A 14 2.43 6.19 -14.34
CA GLU A 14 1.92 6.83 -15.56
C GLU A 14 0.58 7.54 -15.29
N CYS A 15 -0.36 6.87 -14.65
CA CYS A 15 -1.66 7.46 -14.32
C CYS A 15 -1.53 8.72 -13.44
N VAL A 16 -0.65 8.69 -12.46
CA VAL A 16 -0.46 9.80 -11.52
C VAL A 16 0.14 11.04 -12.20
N GLN A 17 0.86 10.90 -13.33
CA GLN A 17 1.41 12.05 -14.07
C GLN A 17 0.32 13.02 -14.55
N GLU A 18 -0.89 12.53 -14.81
CA GLU A 18 -2.01 13.35 -15.29
C GLU A 18 -2.72 14.15 -14.18
N TRP A 19 -2.36 13.91 -12.92
CA TRP A 19 -3.00 14.57 -11.78
C TRP A 19 -2.36 15.92 -11.44
N PRO A 20 -3.10 16.85 -10.78
CA PRO A 20 -2.55 18.10 -10.27
C PRO A 20 -1.28 17.88 -9.44
N LYS A 21 -0.34 18.82 -9.53
CA LYS A 21 1.01 18.68 -8.96
C LYS A 21 1.00 18.39 -7.45
N ASP A 22 0.16 19.10 -6.70
CA ASP A 22 0.02 18.97 -5.25
C ASP A 22 -0.48 17.56 -4.86
N ILE A 23 -1.51 17.09 -5.53
CA ILE A 23 -2.05 15.72 -5.36
C ILE A 23 -0.97 14.70 -5.70
N ARG A 24 -0.31 14.86 -6.83
CA ARG A 24 0.73 13.95 -7.31
C ARG A 24 1.90 13.85 -6.33
N GLU A 25 2.36 14.96 -5.77
CA GLU A 25 3.46 14.97 -4.79
C GLU A 25 3.08 14.23 -3.50
N ASP A 26 1.83 14.36 -3.03
CA ASP A 26 1.38 13.64 -1.85
C ASP A 26 1.17 12.14 -2.12
N ILE A 27 0.73 11.76 -3.31
CA ILE A 27 0.70 10.35 -3.74
C ILE A 27 2.11 9.75 -3.80
N TYR A 28 3.13 10.48 -4.29
CA TYR A 28 4.50 9.97 -4.27
C TYR A 28 5.02 9.72 -2.85
N LYS A 29 4.65 10.57 -1.87
CA LYS A 29 5.04 10.40 -0.47
C LYS A 29 4.33 9.20 0.15
N LEU A 30 3.02 9.06 -0.08
CA LEU A 30 2.25 7.90 0.34
C LEU A 30 2.85 6.61 -0.23
N TYR A 31 3.01 6.53 -1.55
CA TYR A 31 3.57 5.35 -2.21
C TYR A 31 4.96 4.98 -1.68
N ALA A 32 5.84 5.98 -1.53
CA ALA A 32 7.19 5.75 -1.03
C ALA A 32 7.18 5.17 0.38
N TYR A 33 6.28 5.64 1.25
CA TYR A 33 6.13 5.09 2.60
C TYR A 33 5.64 3.65 2.58
N LEU A 34 4.56 3.36 1.84
CA LEU A 34 4.00 2.01 1.73
C LEU A 34 5.04 1.03 1.19
N ARG A 35 5.73 1.39 0.10
CA ARG A 35 6.76 0.54 -0.51
C ARG A 35 7.94 0.28 0.43
N VAL A 36 8.31 1.27 1.22
CA VAL A 36 9.37 1.14 2.22
C VAL A 36 9.03 0.09 3.26
N ILE A 37 7.80 0.12 3.80
CA ILE A 37 7.37 -0.85 4.81
C ILE A 37 7.29 -2.26 4.20
N ASP A 38 6.80 -2.36 2.98
CA ASP A 38 6.72 -3.59 2.20
C ASP A 38 8.11 -4.24 2.01
N GLU A 39 9.09 -3.49 1.50
CA GLU A 39 10.50 -3.93 1.37
C GLU A 39 11.13 -4.36 2.71
N MET A 40 10.73 -3.72 3.83
CA MET A 40 11.16 -4.13 5.18
C MET A 40 10.73 -5.54 5.51
N VAL A 41 9.52 -5.86 5.16
CA VAL A 41 8.91 -7.16 5.46
C VAL A 41 9.47 -8.24 4.55
N GLU A 42 9.66 -7.95 3.27
CA GLU A 42 10.24 -8.89 2.30
C GLU A 42 11.73 -9.18 2.53
N GLY A 43 12.41 -8.38 3.37
CA GLY A 43 13.81 -8.60 3.74
C GLY A 43 14.82 -8.12 2.68
N ASP A 44 14.38 -7.40 1.67
CA ASP A 44 15.21 -6.79 0.62
C ASP A 44 15.91 -5.52 1.11
N ALA A 45 16.45 -5.63 2.31
CA ALA A 45 16.95 -4.52 3.07
C ALA A 45 18.27 -3.95 2.55
N GLY A 46 18.18 -3.04 1.61
CA GLY A 46 19.13 -1.93 1.55
C GLY A 46 18.91 -0.94 2.71
N TRP A 47 18.54 -1.46 3.88
CA TRP A 47 18.04 -0.72 5.07
C TRP A 47 19.08 0.05 5.85
N ASN A 48 20.32 0.05 5.43
CA ASN A 48 21.41 0.75 6.13
C ASN A 48 21.36 2.28 5.97
N ASP A 49 20.43 2.82 5.17
CA ASP A 49 20.27 4.27 5.03
C ASP A 49 19.13 4.82 5.91
N PHE A 50 19.34 4.76 7.22
CA PHE A 50 18.41 5.29 8.22
C PHE A 50 18.00 6.76 7.97
N LYS A 51 18.89 7.57 7.38
CA LYS A 51 18.60 8.97 7.06
C LYS A 51 17.58 9.10 5.94
N LYS A 52 17.66 8.24 4.92
CA LYS A 52 16.70 8.22 3.80
C LYS A 52 15.32 7.82 4.30
N TRP A 53 15.23 6.79 5.13
CA TRP A 53 13.98 6.29 5.70
C TRP A 53 13.31 7.30 6.60
N ARG A 54 14.06 7.93 7.48
CA ARG A 54 13.57 9.00 8.35
C ARG A 54 12.90 10.11 7.53
N LYS A 55 13.53 10.55 6.45
CA LYS A 55 12.95 11.58 5.57
C LYS A 55 11.65 11.13 4.91
N ILE A 56 11.55 9.87 4.47
CA ILE A 56 10.31 9.32 3.89
C ILE A 56 9.19 9.33 4.92
N ILE A 57 9.48 8.85 6.12
CA ILE A 57 8.51 8.80 7.23
C ILE A 57 8.06 10.20 7.61
N GLU A 58 8.98 11.15 7.80
CA GLU A 58 8.65 12.54 8.13
C GLU A 58 7.73 13.17 7.07
N GLN A 59 8.04 13.02 5.78
CA GLN A 59 7.23 13.55 4.69
C GLN A 59 5.88 12.85 4.55
N PHE A 60 5.77 11.57 4.87
CA PHE A 60 4.51 10.87 4.90
C PHE A 60 3.61 11.37 6.04
N TYR A 61 4.14 11.61 7.24
CA TYR A 61 3.36 12.17 8.34
C TYR A 61 2.84 13.57 8.03
N GLU A 62 3.57 14.39 7.27
CA GLU A 62 3.04 15.68 6.76
C GLU A 62 1.80 15.49 5.86
N VAL A 63 1.76 14.40 5.07
CA VAL A 63 0.58 14.05 4.25
C VAL A 63 -0.57 13.60 5.15
N CYS A 64 -0.28 12.76 6.16
CA CYS A 64 -1.30 12.31 7.13
C CYS A 64 -1.99 13.49 7.81
N ASP A 65 -1.21 14.46 8.28
CA ASP A 65 -1.74 15.66 8.96
C ASP A 65 -2.55 16.53 8.00
N ARG A 66 -2.05 16.74 6.78
CA ARG A 66 -2.71 17.57 5.75
C ARG A 66 -4.07 17.03 5.34
N HIS A 67 -4.18 15.71 5.20
CA HIS A 67 -5.38 15.04 4.72
C HIS A 67 -6.21 14.37 5.83
N ASN A 68 -5.85 14.62 7.10
CA ASN A 68 -6.54 14.08 8.28
C ASN A 68 -6.70 12.55 8.19
N PHE A 69 -5.62 11.81 7.96
CA PHE A 69 -5.67 10.37 7.95
C PHE A 69 -6.04 9.84 9.34
N GLU A 70 -6.93 8.87 9.38
CA GLU A 70 -7.25 8.19 10.63
C GLU A 70 -6.12 7.23 11.00
N GLY A 71 -5.66 7.29 12.26
CA GLY A 71 -4.60 6.41 12.75
C GLY A 71 -4.90 4.92 12.57
N GLN A 72 -6.19 4.55 12.58
CA GLN A 72 -6.62 3.18 12.34
C GLN A 72 -6.19 2.66 10.96
N TRP A 73 -6.21 3.48 9.90
CA TRP A 73 -5.80 3.05 8.55
C TRP A 73 -4.32 2.67 8.49
N LEU A 74 -3.47 3.42 9.23
CA LEU A 74 -2.06 3.10 9.34
C LEU A 74 -1.85 1.81 10.14
N MET A 75 -2.60 1.64 11.23
CA MET A 75 -2.54 0.43 12.05
C MET A 75 -2.96 -0.81 11.24
N ASP A 76 -4.05 -0.71 10.47
CA ASP A 76 -4.53 -1.79 9.62
C ASP A 76 -3.50 -2.18 8.56
N PHE A 77 -2.89 -1.18 7.90
CA PHE A 77 -1.81 -1.41 6.94
C PHE A 77 -0.61 -2.10 7.59
N HIS A 78 -0.11 -1.60 8.71
CA HIS A 78 1.03 -2.21 9.41
C HIS A 78 0.71 -3.63 9.87
N GLN A 79 -0.51 -3.89 10.34
CA GLN A 79 -0.91 -5.22 10.75
C GLN A 79 -0.93 -6.21 9.56
N ALA A 80 -1.39 -5.76 8.39
CA ALA A 80 -1.30 -6.57 7.17
C ALA A 80 0.16 -6.90 6.82
N MET A 81 1.05 -5.92 6.84
CA MET A 81 2.48 -6.14 6.57
C MET A 81 3.12 -7.10 7.60
N LEU A 82 2.78 -6.97 8.88
CA LEU A 82 3.25 -7.91 9.92
C LEU A 82 2.69 -9.34 9.74
N THR A 83 1.57 -9.48 9.05
CA THR A 83 1.01 -10.81 8.72
C THR A 83 1.91 -11.54 7.73
N ASP A 84 2.50 -10.86 6.74
CA ASP A 84 3.42 -11.45 5.76
C ASP A 84 4.71 -12.03 6.38
N LEU A 85 5.13 -11.51 7.53
CA LEU A 85 6.25 -12.09 8.29
C LEU A 85 5.93 -13.47 8.87
N LYS A 86 4.65 -13.79 9.08
CA LYS A 86 4.20 -14.97 9.83
C LYS A 86 3.41 -15.95 8.98
N THR A 87 2.68 -15.45 7.98
CA THR A 87 1.72 -16.22 7.19
C THR A 87 2.12 -16.14 5.73
N LYS A 88 2.47 -17.27 5.16
CA LYS A 88 2.84 -17.40 3.74
C LYS A 88 1.71 -18.00 2.90
N GLU A 89 0.74 -18.65 3.53
CA GLU A 89 -0.40 -19.29 2.87
C GLU A 89 -1.71 -18.70 3.39
N HIS A 90 -2.57 -18.29 2.48
CA HIS A 90 -3.86 -17.70 2.80
C HIS A 90 -5.01 -18.57 2.31
N THR A 91 -6.09 -18.65 3.13
CA THR A 91 -7.42 -19.05 2.67
C THR A 91 -8.11 -17.84 2.05
N THR A 92 -9.20 -18.02 1.33
CA THR A 92 -10.03 -16.91 0.84
C THR A 92 -10.42 -15.94 1.95
N THR A 93 -10.78 -16.44 3.12
CA THR A 93 -11.15 -15.61 4.27
C THR A 93 -9.97 -14.80 4.79
N SER A 94 -8.80 -15.40 4.99
CA SER A 94 -7.61 -14.69 5.49
C SER A 94 -7.04 -13.72 4.46
N MET A 95 -7.15 -14.00 3.16
CA MET A 95 -6.80 -13.08 2.08
C MET A 95 -7.69 -11.83 2.10
N ILE A 96 -9.01 -12.00 2.26
CA ILE A 96 -9.94 -10.87 2.37
C ILE A 96 -9.62 -10.02 3.61
N GLU A 97 -9.29 -10.65 4.72
CA GLU A 97 -8.89 -9.93 5.94
C GLU A 97 -7.58 -9.16 5.73
N TYR A 98 -6.60 -9.77 5.08
CA TYR A 98 -5.36 -9.10 4.69
C TYR A 98 -5.62 -7.88 3.80
N CYS A 99 -6.55 -7.98 2.83
CA CYS A 99 -6.93 -6.87 1.96
C CYS A 99 -7.50 -5.65 2.70
N LYS A 100 -8.04 -5.81 3.92
CA LYS A 100 -8.49 -4.65 4.71
C LYS A 100 -7.33 -3.70 5.03
N GLY A 101 -6.18 -4.24 5.39
CA GLY A 101 -5.00 -3.44 5.67
C GLY A 101 -4.22 -3.07 4.41
N SER A 102 -3.91 -4.05 3.55
CA SER A 102 -3.04 -3.82 2.38
C SER A 102 -3.72 -3.09 1.22
N GLY A 103 -5.06 -3.15 1.12
CA GLY A 103 -5.83 -2.55 0.03
C GLY A 103 -6.81 -1.47 0.48
N GLU A 104 -7.75 -1.78 1.38
CA GLU A 104 -8.82 -0.85 1.76
C GLU A 104 -8.30 0.39 2.48
N SER A 105 -7.36 0.23 3.43
CA SER A 105 -6.76 1.36 4.14
C SER A 105 -6.01 2.29 3.18
N VAL A 106 -5.31 1.71 2.19
CA VAL A 106 -4.64 2.47 1.13
C VAL A 106 -5.66 3.21 0.25
N GLY A 107 -6.75 2.55 -0.12
CA GLY A 107 -7.87 3.17 -0.85
C GLY A 107 -8.43 4.40 -0.13
N LEU A 108 -8.60 4.33 1.20
CA LEU A 108 -9.04 5.45 2.02
C LEU A 108 -8.02 6.60 2.03
N MET A 109 -6.73 6.30 2.21
CA MET A 109 -5.67 7.31 2.18
C MET A 109 -5.63 8.04 0.82
N VAL A 110 -5.68 7.30 -0.28
CA VAL A 110 -5.74 7.88 -1.64
C VAL A 110 -6.99 8.73 -1.81
N SER A 111 -8.16 8.25 -1.37
CA SER A 111 -9.43 8.98 -1.43
C SER A 111 -9.35 10.34 -0.73
N ARG A 112 -8.69 10.42 0.44
CA ARG A 112 -8.50 11.70 1.16
C ARG A 112 -7.54 12.62 0.42
N ILE A 113 -6.46 12.13 -0.15
CA ILE A 113 -5.54 12.94 -0.97
C ILE A 113 -6.28 13.52 -2.18
N LEU A 114 -7.19 12.76 -2.79
CA LEU A 114 -8.04 13.20 -3.90
C LEU A 114 -9.17 14.17 -3.48
N GLY A 115 -9.31 14.48 -2.19
CA GLY A 115 -10.32 15.39 -1.66
C GLY A 115 -11.73 14.78 -1.60
N CYS A 116 -11.86 13.47 -1.67
CA CYS A 116 -13.15 12.81 -1.54
C CYS A 116 -13.69 12.91 -0.11
N SER A 117 -15.01 13.10 0.02
CA SER A 117 -15.66 13.12 1.32
C SER A 117 -15.78 11.73 1.95
N PRO A 118 -15.95 11.63 3.29
CA PRO A 118 -16.19 10.35 3.96
C PRO A 118 -17.41 9.57 3.47
N ALA A 119 -18.36 10.22 2.81
CA ALA A 119 -19.50 9.54 2.19
C ALA A 119 -19.09 8.56 1.07
N GLY A 120 -17.86 8.70 0.53
CA GLY A 120 -17.28 7.81 -0.48
C GLY A 120 -16.43 6.67 0.08
N ASP A 121 -16.30 6.52 1.39
CA ASP A 121 -15.36 5.57 2.00
C ASP A 121 -15.64 4.11 1.65
N GLU A 122 -16.90 3.73 1.54
CA GLU A 122 -17.29 2.37 1.14
C GLU A 122 -16.75 2.05 -0.27
N TYR A 123 -16.87 3.00 -1.20
CA TYR A 123 -16.33 2.83 -2.56
C TYR A 123 -14.81 2.82 -2.59
N ALA A 124 -14.17 3.67 -1.79
CA ALA A 124 -12.71 3.71 -1.66
C ALA A 124 -12.15 2.37 -1.12
N ARG A 125 -12.81 1.79 -0.11
CA ARG A 125 -12.49 0.45 0.41
C ARG A 125 -12.68 -0.63 -0.64
N ALA A 126 -13.84 -0.65 -1.30
CA ALA A 126 -14.13 -1.65 -2.32
C ALA A 126 -13.13 -1.60 -3.48
N LEU A 127 -12.78 -0.39 -3.94
CA LEU A 127 -11.79 -0.20 -5.00
C LEU A 127 -10.39 -0.61 -4.56
N GLY A 128 -9.97 -0.23 -3.36
CA GLY A 128 -8.67 -0.61 -2.79
C GLY A 128 -8.53 -2.13 -2.67
N ARG A 129 -9.56 -2.82 -2.18
CA ARG A 129 -9.62 -4.29 -2.13
C ARG A 129 -9.52 -4.91 -3.52
N ALA A 130 -10.27 -4.39 -4.49
CA ALA A 130 -10.24 -4.89 -5.86
C ALA A 130 -8.84 -4.78 -6.48
N TYR A 131 -8.16 -3.64 -6.30
CA TYR A 131 -6.79 -3.47 -6.77
C TYR A 131 -5.81 -4.44 -6.10
N GLN A 132 -5.97 -4.70 -4.81
CA GLN A 132 -5.10 -5.65 -4.12
C GLN A 132 -5.31 -7.09 -4.62
N ILE A 133 -6.55 -7.50 -4.88
CA ILE A 133 -6.83 -8.81 -5.49
C ILE A 133 -6.24 -8.90 -6.91
N ILE A 134 -6.32 -7.84 -7.70
CA ILE A 134 -5.69 -7.77 -9.02
C ILE A 134 -4.17 -7.90 -8.91
N ASN A 135 -3.54 -7.28 -7.91
CA ASN A 135 -2.10 -7.45 -7.67
C ASN A 135 -1.75 -8.92 -7.41
N PHE A 136 -2.48 -9.63 -6.56
CA PHE A 136 -2.24 -11.06 -6.32
C PHE A 136 -2.39 -11.92 -7.57
N VAL A 137 -3.33 -11.59 -8.46
CA VAL A 137 -3.48 -12.30 -9.74
C VAL A 137 -2.33 -11.97 -10.69
N ARG A 138 -1.93 -10.72 -10.78
CA ARG A 138 -0.84 -10.26 -11.66
C ARG A 138 0.50 -10.85 -11.24
N ASP A 139 0.77 -10.87 -9.95
CA ASP A 139 2.08 -11.20 -9.38
C ASP A 139 2.15 -12.68 -8.92
N TYR A 140 1.13 -13.48 -9.24
CA TYR A 140 0.96 -14.85 -8.74
C TYR A 140 2.21 -15.73 -8.88
N ASP A 141 2.82 -15.78 -10.06
CA ASP A 141 4.00 -16.63 -10.30
C ASP A 141 5.23 -16.15 -9.51
N ASP A 142 5.40 -14.83 -9.38
CA ASP A 142 6.48 -14.21 -8.61
C ASP A 142 6.30 -14.46 -7.10
N ASP A 143 5.09 -14.26 -6.58
CA ASP A 143 4.74 -14.51 -5.19
C ASP A 143 4.95 -15.97 -4.80
N VAL A 144 4.46 -16.91 -5.62
CA VAL A 144 4.67 -18.35 -5.42
C VAL A 144 6.16 -18.72 -5.44
N SER A 145 6.94 -18.12 -6.33
CA SER A 145 8.40 -18.35 -6.38
C SER A 145 9.13 -17.91 -5.12
N LYS A 146 8.59 -16.89 -4.41
CA LYS A 146 9.05 -16.38 -3.12
C LYS A 146 8.44 -17.13 -1.92
N GLY A 147 7.54 -18.08 -2.17
CA GLY A 147 6.86 -18.89 -1.17
C GLY A 147 5.62 -18.24 -0.56
N TYR A 148 5.05 -17.20 -1.19
CA TYR A 148 3.79 -16.57 -0.80
C TYR A 148 2.63 -17.13 -1.61
N HIS A 149 1.54 -17.52 -0.95
CA HIS A 149 0.33 -18.07 -1.55
C HIS A 149 -0.88 -17.26 -1.07
N TYR A 150 -1.08 -16.06 -1.65
CA TYR A 150 -2.21 -15.19 -1.31
C TYR A 150 -3.54 -15.74 -1.84
N ILE A 151 -3.52 -16.42 -2.99
CA ILE A 151 -4.70 -17.06 -3.58
C ILE A 151 -4.65 -18.55 -3.22
N GLY A 152 -5.32 -18.92 -2.12
CA GLY A 152 -5.43 -20.30 -1.65
C GLY A 152 -6.77 -20.92 -1.99
N GLU A 153 -6.82 -22.26 -2.03
CA GLU A 153 -8.07 -23.02 -2.07
C GLU A 153 -8.62 -23.19 -0.66
N ASP A 154 -9.89 -22.88 -0.45
CA ASP A 154 -10.60 -23.25 0.76
C ASP A 154 -10.78 -24.79 0.73
N LYS A 155 -10.12 -25.47 1.64
CA LYS A 155 -10.24 -26.92 1.82
C LYS A 155 -11.43 -27.26 2.68
#